data_4fa48f3718b6cc06163cf2382c2f5790
#
_entry.id   4fa48f3718b6cc06163cf2382c2f5790
#
_cell.length_a   1.000
_cell.length_b   1.000
_cell.length_c   1.000
_cell.angle_alpha   90.00
_cell.angle_beta   90.00
_cell.angle_gamma   90.00
#
_symmetry.space_group_name_H-M   'P 1'
#
loop_
_entity.id
_entity.type
_entity.pdbx_description
1 polymer ?
#
loop_
_entity_poly.entity_id
_entity_poly.type
_entity_poly.pdbx_seq_one_letter_code
_entity_poly.pdbx_strand_id
1 'polypeptide(L)'
;MNQTLRLAVAATVVTFIGFSAGALAQVAETQIQLTEKQIEGFIAAQADMSAMVAKTQGAIFSGDAKYKAEVSTVTEKHGFKNFAEYQTVAANISMVIAAIDPQTKVFTDPQAAIKKEIGDVNSDKTVPSSEKKKLLAELNEALNSTQSIEFPNNIELVKRYYDKIDVTDFAAYDSSSHSSVVRTIGE
;
A
#
# COMPACT_ATOMS: atom_id res chain seq x y z
N MET A 1 49.51 1.57 23.27
CA MET A 1 48.66 2.47 22.43
C MET A 1 47.66 1.58 21.71
N ASN A 2 46.49 1.36 22.31
CA ASN A 2 45.44 0.49 21.77
C ASN A 2 44.32 1.40 21.24
N GLN A 3 44.25 1.54 19.93
CA GLN A 3 43.09 2.19 19.29
C GLN A 3 41.96 1.18 19.17
N THR A 4 40.97 1.33 20.02
CA THR A 4 39.67 0.63 19.90
C THR A 4 38.91 1.22 18.75
N LEU A 5 38.82 0.47 17.66
CA LEU A 5 37.99 0.73 16.49
C LEU A 5 36.50 0.62 16.91
N ARG A 6 35.87 1.74 17.08
CA ARG A 6 34.41 1.80 17.32
C ARG A 6 33.71 1.64 15.97
N LEU A 7 33.18 0.43 15.72
CA LEU A 7 32.21 0.23 14.66
C LEU A 7 30.95 1.02 15.02
N ALA A 8 30.70 2.08 14.27
CA ALA A 8 29.39 2.74 14.25
C ALA A 8 28.44 1.86 13.45
N VAL A 9 27.60 1.11 14.14
CA VAL A 9 26.44 0.48 13.53
C VAL A 9 25.48 1.63 13.21
N ALA A 10 25.41 2.01 11.94
CA ALA A 10 24.39 2.91 11.44
C ALA A 10 23.05 2.14 11.53
N ALA A 11 22.30 2.39 12.59
CA ALA A 11 20.91 1.99 12.67
C ALA A 11 20.16 2.78 11.58
N THR A 12 19.88 2.12 10.47
CA THR A 12 18.96 2.63 9.47
C THR A 12 17.57 2.54 10.11
N VAL A 13 17.17 3.61 10.78
CA VAL A 13 15.80 3.78 11.25
C VAL A 13 14.95 3.90 9.98
N VAL A 14 14.33 2.79 9.58
CA VAL A 14 13.21 2.83 8.65
C VAL A 14 12.12 3.60 9.38
N THR A 15 11.96 4.85 9.01
CA THR A 15 10.91 5.71 9.53
C THR A 15 9.59 5.16 8.98
N PHE A 16 9.01 4.20 9.67
CA PHE A 16 7.59 3.92 9.51
C PHE A 16 6.87 5.20 9.92
N ILE A 17 6.35 5.90 8.92
CA ILE A 17 5.47 7.04 9.12
C ILE A 17 4.33 6.52 10.00
N GLY A 18 4.23 7.09 11.20
CA GLY A 18 3.28 6.67 12.22
C GLY A 18 1.85 6.69 11.66
N PHE A 19 1.35 5.51 11.39
CA PHE A 19 -0.07 5.29 11.24
C PHE A 19 -0.68 5.47 12.62
N SER A 20 -1.34 6.60 12.81
CA SER A 20 -2.23 6.77 13.96
C SER A 20 -3.31 5.71 13.84
N ALA A 21 -3.28 4.71 14.74
CA ALA A 21 -4.29 3.67 14.86
C ALA A 21 -5.63 4.28 15.31
N GLY A 22 -6.31 4.93 14.37
CA GLY A 22 -7.77 5.02 14.43
C GLY A 22 -8.28 3.64 14.03
N ALA A 23 -9.04 3.00 14.90
CA ALA A 23 -9.70 1.73 14.62
C ALA A 23 -10.73 1.89 13.49
N LEU A 24 -10.25 2.00 12.26
CA LEU A 24 -11.04 1.76 11.07
C LEU A 24 -11.03 0.24 10.90
N ALA A 25 -12.20 -0.37 10.97
CA ALA A 25 -12.38 -1.73 10.48
C ALA A 25 -11.85 -1.72 9.03
N GLN A 26 -10.63 -2.22 8.86
CA GLN A 26 -10.01 -2.40 7.57
C GLN A 26 -10.88 -3.43 6.87
N VAL A 27 -11.73 -2.96 5.95
CA VAL A 27 -12.47 -3.86 5.07
C VAL A 27 -11.38 -4.59 4.32
N ALA A 28 -11.23 -5.89 4.62
CA ALA A 28 -10.25 -6.71 3.92
C ALA A 28 -10.52 -6.57 2.42
N GLU A 29 -9.58 -5.97 1.71
CA GLU A 29 -9.73 -5.82 0.26
C GLU A 29 -9.77 -7.21 -0.35
N THR A 30 -10.75 -7.43 -1.23
CA THR A 30 -10.89 -8.69 -1.92
C THR A 30 -9.68 -8.89 -2.83
N GLN A 31 -8.85 -9.87 -2.49
CA GLN A 31 -7.74 -10.24 -3.35
C GLN A 31 -8.26 -11.08 -4.52
N ILE A 32 -7.71 -10.81 -5.69
CA ILE A 32 -8.02 -11.53 -6.94
C ILE A 32 -6.73 -11.95 -7.62
N GLN A 33 -6.82 -13.02 -8.40
CA GLN A 33 -5.74 -13.36 -9.31
C GLN A 33 -5.75 -12.37 -10.49
N LEU A 34 -4.72 -11.54 -10.58
CA LEU A 34 -4.55 -10.57 -11.67
C LEU A 34 -4.23 -11.28 -12.99
N THR A 35 -4.74 -10.69 -14.06
CA THR A 35 -4.39 -11.07 -15.44
C THR A 35 -3.51 -10.00 -16.08
N GLU A 36 -2.71 -10.37 -17.05
CA GLU A 36 -1.87 -9.45 -17.83
C GLU A 36 -2.72 -8.33 -18.46
N LYS A 37 -3.88 -8.70 -19.04
CA LYS A 37 -4.82 -7.74 -19.62
C LYS A 37 -5.32 -6.69 -18.60
N GLN A 38 -5.56 -7.09 -17.35
CA GLN A 38 -5.98 -6.16 -16.31
C GLN A 38 -4.87 -5.19 -15.92
N ILE A 39 -3.62 -5.66 -15.84
CA ILE A 39 -2.47 -4.75 -15.57
C ILE A 39 -2.25 -3.80 -16.74
N GLU A 40 -2.29 -4.27 -17.97
CA GLU A 40 -2.17 -3.40 -19.14
C GLU A 40 -3.28 -2.37 -19.24
N GLY A 41 -4.52 -2.78 -18.97
CA GLY A 41 -5.67 -1.89 -18.90
C GLY A 41 -5.53 -0.85 -17.78
N PHE A 42 -5.03 -1.26 -16.61
CA PHE A 42 -4.75 -0.37 -15.48
C PHE A 42 -3.70 0.69 -15.88
N ILE A 43 -2.56 0.28 -16.45
CA ILE A 43 -1.50 1.20 -16.91
C ILE A 43 -2.04 2.19 -17.95
N ALA A 44 -2.82 1.70 -18.92
CA ALA A 44 -3.41 2.56 -19.94
C ALA A 44 -4.45 3.55 -19.38
N ALA A 45 -5.11 3.20 -18.27
CA ALA A 45 -6.10 4.05 -17.62
C ALA A 45 -5.47 5.15 -16.73
N GLN A 46 -4.24 4.98 -16.23
CA GLN A 46 -3.65 5.86 -15.23
C GLN A 46 -3.70 7.34 -15.63
N ALA A 47 -3.28 7.69 -16.85
CA ALA A 47 -3.27 9.08 -17.29
C ALA A 47 -4.68 9.70 -17.36
N ASP A 48 -5.67 8.96 -17.86
CA ASP A 48 -7.05 9.42 -17.93
C ASP A 48 -7.67 9.56 -16.52
N MET A 49 -7.35 8.63 -15.61
CA MET A 49 -7.79 8.67 -14.22
C MET A 49 -7.15 9.82 -13.45
N SER A 50 -5.85 10.04 -13.58
CA SER A 50 -5.15 11.19 -13.00
C SER A 50 -5.75 12.52 -13.47
N ALA A 51 -6.00 12.67 -14.75
CA ALA A 51 -6.63 13.86 -15.31
C ALA A 51 -8.04 14.07 -14.71
N MET A 52 -8.79 12.99 -14.49
CA MET A 52 -10.11 13.05 -13.88
C MET A 52 -10.04 13.41 -12.39
N VAL A 53 -9.12 12.82 -11.63
CA VAL A 53 -8.86 13.19 -10.23
C VAL A 53 -8.54 14.68 -10.10
N ALA A 54 -7.65 15.18 -10.96
CA ALA A 54 -7.27 16.59 -10.98
C ALA A 54 -8.47 17.51 -11.31
N LYS A 55 -9.25 17.17 -12.34
CA LYS A 55 -10.46 17.92 -12.76
C LYS A 55 -11.50 17.98 -11.65
N THR A 56 -11.67 16.92 -10.90
CA THR A 56 -12.71 16.78 -9.87
C THR A 56 -12.23 17.07 -8.46
N GLN A 57 -10.95 17.39 -8.30
CA GLN A 57 -10.30 17.57 -6.99
C GLN A 57 -10.55 16.36 -6.04
N GLY A 58 -10.51 15.16 -6.60
CA GLY A 58 -10.73 13.91 -5.86
C GLY A 58 -12.19 13.54 -5.61
N ALA A 59 -13.17 14.39 -6.00
CA ALA A 59 -14.58 14.12 -5.75
C ALA A 59 -15.12 12.85 -6.45
N ILE A 60 -14.40 12.28 -7.41
CA ILE A 60 -14.74 10.99 -8.01
C ILE A 60 -14.82 9.85 -6.99
N PHE A 61 -14.09 9.95 -5.89
CA PHE A 61 -14.07 8.93 -4.83
C PHE A 61 -15.17 9.14 -3.77
N SER A 62 -15.89 10.27 -3.81
CA SER A 62 -16.99 10.57 -2.88
C SER A 62 -18.26 9.73 -3.11
N GLY A 63 -18.32 8.97 -4.20
CA GLY A 63 -19.52 8.22 -4.59
C GLY A 63 -20.63 9.08 -5.21
N ASP A 64 -20.37 10.37 -5.48
CA ASP A 64 -21.33 11.26 -6.12
C ASP A 64 -21.75 10.73 -7.50
N ALA A 65 -23.04 10.57 -7.69
CA ALA A 65 -23.64 10.06 -8.92
C ALA A 65 -23.25 10.90 -10.16
N LYS A 66 -22.92 12.17 -9.97
CA LYS A 66 -22.46 13.07 -11.04
C LYS A 66 -21.21 12.56 -11.75
N TYR A 67 -20.26 12.01 -11.00
CA TYR A 67 -18.99 11.54 -11.56
C TYR A 67 -19.02 10.07 -11.96
N LYS A 68 -20.01 9.32 -11.46
CA LYS A 68 -20.09 7.88 -11.67
C LYS A 68 -20.11 7.48 -13.15
N ALA A 69 -20.85 8.22 -13.98
CA ALA A 69 -20.93 7.94 -15.41
C ALA A 69 -19.60 8.24 -16.14
N GLU A 70 -18.95 9.37 -15.80
CA GLU A 70 -17.67 9.75 -16.41
C GLU A 70 -16.57 8.72 -16.06
N VAL A 71 -16.50 8.32 -14.79
CA VAL A 71 -15.52 7.31 -14.32
C VAL A 71 -15.76 5.96 -14.98
N SER A 72 -17.04 5.52 -15.08
CA SER A 72 -17.35 4.27 -15.76
C SER A 72 -16.94 4.31 -17.23
N THR A 73 -17.17 5.43 -17.92
CA THR A 73 -16.75 5.58 -19.32
C THR A 73 -15.23 5.44 -19.48
N VAL A 74 -14.46 6.04 -18.58
CA VAL A 74 -12.98 5.93 -18.62
C VAL A 74 -12.55 4.49 -18.36
N THR A 75 -13.06 3.86 -17.32
CA THR A 75 -12.64 2.49 -16.97
C THR A 75 -13.07 1.47 -18.03
N GLU A 76 -14.27 1.61 -18.62
CA GLU A 76 -14.75 0.76 -19.72
C GLU A 76 -13.90 0.92 -20.99
N LYS A 77 -13.46 2.14 -21.32
CA LYS A 77 -12.54 2.41 -22.44
C LYS A 77 -11.25 1.58 -22.32
N HIS A 78 -10.79 1.36 -21.08
CA HIS A 78 -9.56 0.61 -20.79
C HIS A 78 -9.80 -0.87 -20.45
N GLY A 79 -11.01 -1.39 -20.74
CA GLY A 79 -11.33 -2.81 -20.72
C GLY A 79 -11.84 -3.36 -19.40
N PHE A 80 -12.19 -2.49 -18.44
CA PHE A 80 -12.86 -2.86 -17.19
C PHE A 80 -14.38 -2.85 -17.39
N LYS A 81 -15.09 -3.72 -16.70
CA LYS A 81 -16.57 -3.76 -16.76
C LYS A 81 -17.22 -2.53 -16.12
N ASN A 82 -16.56 -1.99 -15.11
CA ASN A 82 -17.01 -0.83 -14.33
C ASN A 82 -15.88 -0.32 -13.44
N PHE A 83 -16.13 0.79 -12.74
CA PHE A 83 -15.17 1.38 -11.83
C PHE A 83 -14.81 0.48 -10.64
N ALA A 84 -15.75 -0.32 -10.13
CA ALA A 84 -15.45 -1.23 -9.02
C ALA A 84 -14.42 -2.32 -9.40
N GLU A 85 -14.50 -2.87 -10.62
CA GLU A 85 -13.46 -3.80 -11.11
C GLU A 85 -12.09 -3.10 -11.23
N TYR A 86 -12.07 -1.87 -11.76
CA TYR A 86 -10.83 -1.08 -11.82
C TYR A 86 -10.23 -0.88 -10.43
N GLN A 87 -11.06 -0.49 -9.44
CA GLN A 87 -10.62 -0.31 -8.05
C GLN A 87 -10.06 -1.60 -7.45
N THR A 88 -10.74 -2.73 -7.66
CA THR A 88 -10.25 -4.03 -7.17
C THR A 88 -8.89 -4.38 -7.78
N VAL A 89 -8.72 -4.16 -9.08
CA VAL A 89 -7.43 -4.40 -9.77
C VAL A 89 -6.36 -3.43 -9.24
N ALA A 90 -6.67 -2.14 -9.11
CA ALA A 90 -5.76 -1.13 -8.58
C ALA A 90 -5.27 -1.49 -7.17
N ALA A 91 -6.18 -1.89 -6.28
CA ALA A 91 -5.87 -2.29 -4.92
C ALA A 91 -4.93 -3.52 -4.87
N ASN A 92 -5.18 -4.53 -5.69
CA ASN A 92 -4.33 -5.71 -5.76
C ASN A 92 -2.93 -5.40 -6.34
N ILE A 93 -2.83 -4.48 -7.31
CA ILE A 93 -1.55 -3.99 -7.81
C ILE A 93 -0.82 -3.19 -6.72
N SER A 94 -1.51 -2.27 -6.05
CA SER A 94 -0.96 -1.44 -4.97
C SER A 94 -0.39 -2.27 -3.83
N MET A 95 -1.11 -3.31 -3.40
CA MET A 95 -0.68 -4.24 -2.36
C MET A 95 0.68 -4.88 -2.69
N VAL A 96 0.90 -5.29 -3.93
CA VAL A 96 2.18 -5.85 -4.36
C VAL A 96 3.25 -4.78 -4.45
N ILE A 97 2.94 -3.61 -5.03
CA ILE A 97 3.90 -2.50 -5.18
C ILE A 97 4.40 -2.02 -3.83
N ALA A 98 3.52 -1.90 -2.82
CA ALA A 98 3.90 -1.48 -1.47
C ALA A 98 4.92 -2.41 -0.80
N ALA A 99 5.02 -3.65 -1.26
CA ALA A 99 5.96 -4.66 -0.78
C ALA A 99 7.24 -4.77 -1.64
N ILE A 100 7.38 -3.95 -2.69
CA ILE A 100 8.56 -3.90 -3.56
C ILE A 100 9.41 -2.69 -3.19
N ASP A 101 10.67 -2.93 -2.84
CA ASP A 101 11.65 -1.87 -2.65
C ASP A 101 11.88 -1.11 -3.96
N PRO A 102 11.67 0.22 -4.01
CA PRO A 102 11.72 0.98 -5.27
C PRO A 102 13.12 1.06 -5.89
N GLN A 103 14.17 0.86 -5.10
CA GLN A 103 15.56 0.95 -5.58
C GLN A 103 16.08 -0.41 -6.05
N THR A 104 15.85 -1.45 -5.25
CA THR A 104 16.37 -2.80 -5.54
C THR A 104 15.41 -3.67 -6.33
N LYS A 105 14.14 -3.25 -6.44
CA LYS A 105 13.03 -4.02 -7.05
C LYS A 105 12.80 -5.39 -6.39
N VAL A 106 13.27 -5.54 -5.16
CA VAL A 106 13.09 -6.77 -4.38
C VAL A 106 11.74 -6.72 -3.68
N PHE A 107 10.95 -7.76 -3.89
CA PHE A 107 9.72 -7.97 -3.13
C PHE A 107 10.06 -8.59 -1.76
N THR A 108 9.48 -8.04 -0.71
CA THR A 108 9.55 -8.59 0.64
C THR A 108 8.13 -8.81 1.16
N ASP A 109 7.79 -10.04 1.50
CA ASP A 109 6.48 -10.34 2.08
C ASP A 109 6.27 -9.51 3.37
N PRO A 110 5.20 -8.71 3.46
CA PRO A 110 5.01 -7.79 4.58
C PRO A 110 4.92 -8.50 5.93
N GLN A 111 4.24 -9.65 6.01
CA GLN A 111 4.16 -10.41 7.25
C GLN A 111 5.51 -11.02 7.64
N ALA A 112 6.29 -11.48 6.65
CA ALA A 112 7.64 -12.02 6.90
C ALA A 112 8.58 -10.92 7.39
N ALA A 113 8.48 -9.70 6.86
CA ALA A 113 9.23 -8.54 7.31
C ALA A 113 8.93 -8.22 8.79
N ILE A 114 7.64 -8.13 9.16
CA ILE A 114 7.23 -7.85 10.54
C ILE A 114 7.67 -8.98 11.48
N LYS A 115 7.53 -10.25 11.10
CA LYS A 115 8.01 -11.39 11.91
C LYS A 115 9.51 -11.34 12.14
N LYS A 116 10.27 -10.94 11.12
CA LYS A 116 11.72 -10.76 11.27
C LYS A 116 12.02 -9.64 12.27
N GLU A 117 11.34 -8.50 12.18
CA GLU A 117 11.54 -7.37 13.09
C GLU A 117 11.17 -7.73 14.52
N ILE A 118 10.10 -8.48 14.75
CA ILE A 118 9.75 -9.06 16.06
C ILE A 118 10.92 -9.91 16.60
N GLY A 119 11.52 -10.73 15.75
CA GLY A 119 12.69 -11.54 16.12
C GLY A 119 13.91 -10.69 16.50
N ASP A 120 14.18 -9.66 15.71
CA ASP A 120 15.30 -8.75 15.92
C ASP A 120 15.12 -7.96 17.24
N VAL A 121 13.94 -7.40 17.49
CA VAL A 121 13.60 -6.70 18.75
C VAL A 121 13.70 -7.65 19.96
N ASN A 122 13.24 -8.89 19.86
CA ASN A 122 13.36 -9.86 20.95
C ASN A 122 14.82 -10.17 21.29
N SER A 123 15.67 -10.26 20.29
CA SER A 123 17.07 -10.62 20.41
C SER A 123 17.97 -9.45 20.87
N ASP A 124 17.53 -8.22 20.64
CA ASP A 124 18.29 -7.02 20.97
C ASP A 124 18.34 -6.82 22.50
N LYS A 125 19.54 -6.89 23.06
CA LYS A 125 19.80 -6.70 24.49
C LYS A 125 20.01 -5.21 24.86
N THR A 126 20.08 -4.32 23.89
CA THR A 126 20.32 -2.89 24.11
C THR A 126 19.03 -2.12 24.37
N VAL A 127 17.88 -2.65 23.91
CA VAL A 127 16.56 -2.01 24.09
C VAL A 127 16.05 -2.26 25.52
N PRO A 128 15.68 -1.21 26.27
CA PRO A 128 15.11 -1.33 27.61
C PRO A 128 13.83 -2.20 27.62
N SER A 129 13.63 -2.98 28.68
CA SER A 129 12.51 -3.95 28.76
C SER A 129 11.12 -3.31 28.57
N SER A 130 10.91 -2.09 29.08
CA SER A 130 9.65 -1.36 28.92
C SER A 130 9.40 -0.95 27.47
N GLU A 131 10.43 -0.47 26.78
CA GLU A 131 10.38 -0.08 25.38
C GLU A 131 10.21 -1.29 24.48
N LYS A 132 10.97 -2.36 24.74
CA LYS A 132 10.82 -3.64 24.04
C LYS A 132 9.37 -4.15 24.09
N LYS A 133 8.74 -4.12 25.26
CA LYS A 133 7.35 -4.56 25.43
C LYS A 133 6.40 -3.73 24.57
N LYS A 134 6.61 -2.41 24.48
CA LYS A 134 5.78 -1.51 23.65
C LYS A 134 5.97 -1.82 22.16
N LEU A 135 7.23 -1.90 21.69
CA LEU A 135 7.54 -2.22 20.29
C LEU A 135 6.96 -3.56 19.87
N LEU A 136 7.10 -4.59 20.71
CA LEU A 136 6.53 -5.91 20.41
C LEU A 136 5.00 -5.90 20.38
N ALA A 137 4.33 -5.09 21.19
CA ALA A 137 2.88 -4.95 21.13
C ALA A 137 2.44 -4.30 19.81
N GLU A 138 3.10 -3.21 19.40
CA GLU A 138 2.85 -2.51 18.14
C GLU A 138 3.12 -3.43 16.92
N LEU A 139 4.23 -4.16 16.91
CA LEU A 139 4.55 -5.09 15.83
C LEU A 139 3.57 -6.27 15.75
N ASN A 140 3.09 -6.79 16.87
CA ASN A 140 2.08 -7.84 16.85
C ASN A 140 0.72 -7.32 16.36
N GLU A 141 0.34 -6.11 16.71
CA GLU A 141 -0.85 -5.46 16.17
C GLU A 141 -0.73 -5.26 14.64
N ALA A 142 0.42 -4.75 14.17
CA ALA A 142 0.72 -4.63 12.76
C ALA A 142 0.67 -5.99 12.04
N LEU A 143 1.24 -7.04 12.63
CA LEU A 143 1.19 -8.39 12.06
C LEU A 143 -0.23 -8.92 11.91
N ASN A 144 -1.10 -8.67 12.89
CA ASN A 144 -2.49 -9.10 12.87
C ASN A 144 -3.33 -8.33 11.85
N SER A 145 -3.00 -7.08 11.58
CA SER A 145 -3.69 -6.21 10.61
C SER A 145 -3.16 -6.34 9.18
N THR A 146 -1.93 -6.85 9.01
CA THR A 146 -1.31 -6.98 7.70
C THR A 146 -1.81 -8.22 6.97
N GLN A 147 -2.37 -8.04 5.78
CA GLN A 147 -2.78 -9.14 4.91
C GLN A 147 -1.57 -9.76 4.21
N SER A 148 -1.56 -11.08 4.08
CA SER A 148 -0.63 -11.79 3.20
C SER A 148 -1.11 -11.73 1.75
N ILE A 149 -0.20 -11.84 0.80
CA ILE A 149 -0.55 -11.98 -0.62
C ILE A 149 -1.10 -13.38 -0.88
N GLU A 150 -2.39 -13.48 -1.19
CA GLU A 150 -3.07 -14.76 -1.44
C GLU A 150 -2.70 -15.37 -2.81
N PHE A 151 -2.37 -14.51 -3.78
CA PHE A 151 -2.04 -14.93 -5.16
C PHE A 151 -0.57 -14.63 -5.49
N PRO A 152 0.37 -15.57 -5.25
CA PRO A 152 1.80 -15.33 -5.48
C PRO A 152 2.14 -14.95 -6.93
N ASN A 153 1.35 -15.41 -7.89
CA ASN A 153 1.54 -15.06 -9.31
C ASN A 153 1.36 -13.54 -9.57
N ASN A 154 0.59 -12.84 -8.72
CA ASN A 154 0.44 -11.39 -8.83
C ASN A 154 1.79 -10.68 -8.61
N ILE A 155 2.64 -11.21 -7.74
CA ILE A 155 3.96 -10.64 -7.43
C ILE A 155 4.81 -10.61 -8.70
N GLU A 156 4.94 -11.75 -9.38
CA GLU A 156 5.76 -11.85 -10.60
C GLU A 156 5.15 -11.02 -11.74
N LEU A 157 3.83 -10.99 -11.82
CA LEU A 157 3.14 -10.24 -12.85
C LEU A 157 3.32 -8.72 -12.65
N VAL A 158 3.11 -8.21 -11.44
CA VAL A 158 3.31 -6.78 -11.13
C VAL A 158 4.77 -6.37 -11.28
N LYS A 159 5.73 -7.20 -10.83
CA LYS A 159 7.16 -6.94 -11.03
C LYS A 159 7.53 -6.75 -12.50
N ARG A 160 6.96 -7.56 -13.40
CA ARG A 160 7.21 -7.44 -14.85
C ARG A 160 6.78 -6.09 -15.41
N TYR A 161 5.73 -5.52 -14.87
CA TYR A 161 5.18 -4.22 -15.31
C TYR A 161 5.57 -3.05 -14.42
N TYR A 162 6.37 -3.26 -13.37
CA TYR A 162 6.68 -2.27 -12.34
C TYR A 162 7.11 -0.91 -12.91
N ASP A 163 8.03 -0.90 -13.88
CA ASP A 163 8.57 0.34 -14.47
C ASP A 163 7.58 1.06 -15.41
N LYS A 164 6.44 0.43 -15.72
CA LYS A 164 5.37 1.00 -16.55
C LYS A 164 4.22 1.55 -15.69
N ILE A 165 4.16 1.17 -14.42
CA ILE A 165 3.13 1.60 -13.50
C ILE A 165 3.57 2.93 -12.88
N ASP A 166 2.74 3.96 -13.01
CA ASP A 166 2.98 5.20 -12.30
C ASP A 166 2.60 5.05 -10.82
N VAL A 167 3.62 4.91 -9.98
CA VAL A 167 3.43 4.71 -8.53
C VAL A 167 3.00 5.98 -7.81
N THR A 168 3.12 7.16 -8.43
CA THR A 168 2.73 8.44 -7.82
C THR A 168 1.22 8.57 -7.71
N ASP A 169 0.47 7.94 -8.61
CA ASP A 169 -0.99 7.91 -8.60
C ASP A 169 -1.56 7.17 -7.38
N PHE A 170 -0.86 6.18 -6.84
CA PHE A 170 -1.31 5.46 -5.64
C PHE A 170 -1.32 6.33 -4.39
N ALA A 171 -0.38 7.26 -4.25
CA ALA A 171 -0.34 8.20 -3.13
C ALA A 171 -1.55 9.14 -3.14
N ALA A 172 -2.00 9.56 -4.33
CA ALA A 172 -3.20 10.37 -4.50
C ALA A 172 -4.49 9.56 -4.20
N TYR A 173 -4.52 8.29 -4.58
CA TYR A 173 -5.63 7.38 -4.31
C TYR A 173 -5.79 7.11 -2.81
N ASP A 174 -4.71 6.81 -2.11
CA ASP A 174 -4.71 6.53 -0.67
C ASP A 174 -5.15 7.75 0.16
N SER A 175 -4.60 8.93 -0.14
CA SER A 175 -4.95 10.17 0.55
C SER A 175 -6.41 10.60 0.35
N SER A 176 -7.03 10.29 -0.80
CA SER A 176 -8.41 10.64 -1.10
C SER A 176 -9.42 9.68 -0.46
N SER A 177 -9.09 8.40 -0.33
CA SER A 177 -9.94 7.40 0.33
C SER A 177 -10.04 7.65 1.84
N HIS A 178 -8.99 8.18 2.47
CA HIS A 178 -9.00 8.53 3.90
C HIS A 178 -9.67 9.87 4.21
N SER A 179 -9.67 10.82 3.26
CA SER A 179 -10.28 12.16 3.48
C SER A 179 -11.81 12.15 3.48
N SER A 180 -12.44 11.16 2.84
CA SER A 180 -13.91 11.08 2.78
C SER A 180 -14.56 10.57 4.08
N VAL A 181 -13.83 9.79 4.88
CA VAL A 181 -14.35 9.22 6.14
C VAL A 181 -14.36 10.23 7.28
N VAL A 182 -13.43 11.19 7.29
CA VAL A 182 -13.32 12.17 8.39
C VAL A 182 -14.43 13.23 8.37
N ARG A 183 -15.08 13.48 7.23
CA ARG A 183 -16.14 14.48 7.11
C ARG A 183 -17.52 14.06 7.64
N THR A 184 -17.74 12.76 7.87
CA THR A 184 -19.07 12.26 8.29
C THR A 184 -19.26 12.13 9.79
N ILE A 185 -18.24 12.43 10.61
CA ILE A 185 -18.29 12.30 12.07
C ILE A 185 -18.36 13.66 12.80
N GLY A 186 -18.48 14.75 12.06
CA GLY A 186 -18.41 16.13 12.57
C GLY A 186 -19.67 16.98 12.43
N GLU A 187 -20.88 16.37 12.33
CA GLU A 187 -22.16 17.10 12.46
C GLU A 187 -23.08 16.41 13.47
#